data_c037e11ee763a21c6e42e99c4ff203cd
#
_entry.id   c037e11ee763a21c6e42e99c4ff203cd
#
_cell.length_a   1.000
_cell.length_b   1.000
_cell.length_c   1.000
_cell.angle_alpha   90.00
_cell.angle_beta   90.00
_cell.angle_gamma   90.00
#
_symmetry.space_group_name_H-M   'P 1'
#
loop_
_entity.id
_entity.type
_entity.pdbx_description
1 polymer ?
#
loop_
_entity_poly.entity_id
_entity_poly.type
_entity_poly.pdbx_seq_one_letter_code
_entity_poly.pdbx_strand_id
1 'polypeptide(L)'
;MEIVEYSNCVEKDNYVGQIEACEWRAAKYLAALLKENRLQTALGGWAKLYLLVDGNTIVSFVVLSAQDCINDQSLTPWLGFFHTAPQYRGKRHGKKLIDHVCEVAKEEGFKTVYLATDHVGLYEKYGFAYLENRIDVYGEDSRVYKRDI
;
A
#
# COMPACT_ATOMS: atom_id res chain seq x y z
N MET A 1 5.07 -19.01 -1.55
CA MET A 1 4.78 -17.61 -1.16
C MET A 1 3.34 -17.49 -0.69
N GLU A 2 3.12 -16.73 0.35
CA GLU A 2 1.77 -16.48 0.84
C GLU A 2 1.55 -15.01 1.14
N ILE A 3 0.28 -14.58 1.13
CA ILE A 3 -0.13 -13.24 1.48
C ILE A 3 -0.67 -13.27 2.90
N VAL A 4 -0.13 -12.41 3.76
CA VAL A 4 -0.52 -12.32 5.17
C VAL A 4 -0.86 -10.88 5.52
N GLU A 5 -1.78 -10.69 6.46
CA GLU A 5 -2.02 -9.39 7.06
C GLU A 5 -1.10 -9.22 8.26
N TYR A 6 -0.40 -8.09 8.30
CA TYR A 6 0.63 -7.83 9.31
C TYR A 6 0.12 -7.99 10.75
N SER A 7 -1.10 -7.53 11.04
CA SER A 7 -1.65 -7.60 12.39
C SER A 7 -1.82 -9.03 12.92
N ASN A 8 -1.91 -10.01 12.02
CA ASN A 8 -2.03 -11.43 12.35
C ASN A 8 -0.69 -12.15 12.44
N CYS A 9 0.42 -11.47 12.15
CA CYS A 9 1.74 -12.08 12.14
C CYS A 9 2.32 -12.17 13.55
N VAL A 10 3.07 -13.24 13.80
CA VAL A 10 3.86 -13.42 15.03
C VAL A 10 5.20 -12.70 14.91
N GLU A 11 5.81 -12.73 13.72
CA GLU A 11 7.16 -12.22 13.44
C GLU A 11 7.17 -10.74 13.10
N LYS A 12 6.40 -9.92 13.83
CA LYS A 12 6.24 -8.49 13.52
C LYS A 12 7.55 -7.72 13.50
N ASP A 13 8.41 -7.94 14.48
CA ASP A 13 9.70 -7.23 14.58
C ASP A 13 10.61 -7.53 13.39
N ASN A 14 10.61 -8.77 12.93
CA ASN A 14 11.35 -9.18 11.74
C ASN A 14 10.85 -8.42 10.50
N TYR A 15 9.54 -8.35 10.31
CA TYR A 15 8.97 -7.67 9.16
C TYR A 15 9.18 -6.15 9.22
N VAL A 16 9.02 -5.53 10.38
CA VAL A 16 9.31 -4.10 10.55
C VAL A 16 10.77 -3.81 10.24
N GLY A 17 11.69 -4.66 10.68
CA GLY A 17 13.11 -4.51 10.37
C GLY A 17 13.42 -4.56 8.88
N GLN A 18 12.76 -5.45 8.14
CA GLN A 18 12.91 -5.54 6.69
C GLN A 18 12.35 -4.30 5.98
N ILE A 19 11.21 -3.79 6.41
CA ILE A 19 10.61 -2.58 5.86
C ILE A 19 11.54 -1.38 6.12
N GLU A 20 12.04 -1.24 7.33
CA GLU A 20 12.95 -0.16 7.71
C GLU A 20 14.27 -0.20 6.92
N ALA A 21 14.73 -1.39 6.55
CA ALA A 21 15.97 -1.58 5.79
C ALA A 21 15.84 -1.18 4.32
N CYS A 22 14.62 -1.00 3.80
CA CYS A 22 14.43 -0.50 2.44
C CYS A 22 15.01 0.91 2.30
N GLU A 23 15.64 1.20 1.17
CA GLU A 23 16.20 2.53 0.90
C GLU A 23 15.12 3.59 0.64
N TRP A 24 13.91 3.15 0.34
CA TRP A 24 12.79 4.03 0.06
C TRP A 24 12.34 4.77 1.33
N ARG A 25 12.32 6.12 1.24
CA ARG A 25 11.99 6.96 2.39
C ARG A 25 10.62 6.64 2.99
N ALA A 26 9.61 6.40 2.14
CA ALA A 26 8.27 6.08 2.61
C ALA A 26 8.23 4.78 3.41
N ALA A 27 9.07 3.79 3.07
CA ALA A 27 9.17 2.56 3.85
C ALA A 27 9.70 2.81 5.25
N LYS A 28 10.66 3.73 5.40
CA LYS A 28 11.18 4.09 6.72
C LYS A 28 10.11 4.78 7.58
N TYR A 29 9.30 5.62 6.97
CA TYR A 29 8.15 6.23 7.64
C TYR A 29 7.12 5.18 8.05
N LEU A 30 6.80 4.23 7.17
CA LEU A 30 5.91 3.12 7.48
C LEU A 30 6.42 2.33 8.68
N ALA A 31 7.71 1.98 8.70
CA ALA A 31 8.31 1.27 9.82
C ALA A 31 8.17 2.04 11.13
N ALA A 32 8.35 3.36 11.11
CA ALA A 32 8.17 4.20 12.30
C ALA A 32 6.73 4.17 12.79
N LEU A 33 5.76 4.26 11.88
CA LEU A 33 4.33 4.17 12.23
C LEU A 33 3.99 2.82 12.87
N LEU A 34 4.56 1.73 12.36
CA LEU A 34 4.35 0.40 12.91
C LEU A 34 4.95 0.26 14.31
N LYS A 35 6.18 0.76 14.51
CA LYS A 35 6.85 0.72 15.82
C LYS A 35 6.10 1.52 16.88
N GLU A 36 5.52 2.65 16.49
CA GLU A 36 4.81 3.56 17.38
C GLU A 36 3.31 3.23 17.50
N ASN A 37 2.85 2.18 16.83
CA ASN A 37 1.43 1.79 16.78
C ASN A 37 0.52 2.94 16.32
N ARG A 38 0.95 3.67 15.29
CA ARG A 38 0.27 4.86 14.76
C ARG A 38 -0.26 4.71 13.35
N LEU A 39 -0.18 3.50 12.77
CA LEU A 39 -0.57 3.30 11.37
C LEU A 39 -2.03 3.72 11.14
N GLN A 40 -2.94 3.27 12.00
CA GLN A 40 -4.36 3.56 11.85
C GLN A 40 -4.68 5.04 12.02
N THR A 41 -4.18 5.67 13.07
CA THR A 41 -4.42 7.10 13.32
C THR A 41 -3.83 7.98 12.22
N ALA A 42 -2.67 7.64 11.70
CA ALA A 42 -2.01 8.42 10.65
C ALA A 42 -2.76 8.34 9.32
N LEU A 43 -3.51 7.27 9.07
CA LEU A 43 -4.15 7.01 7.78
C LEU A 43 -5.69 6.99 7.86
N GLY A 44 -6.25 7.89 8.67
CA GLY A 44 -7.69 8.16 8.65
C GLY A 44 -8.54 7.31 9.58
N GLY A 45 -7.93 6.58 10.51
CA GLY A 45 -8.65 5.83 11.54
C GLY A 45 -8.66 4.32 11.36
N TRP A 46 -8.42 3.83 10.14
CA TRP A 46 -8.17 2.41 9.92
C TRP A 46 -7.16 2.22 8.79
N ALA A 47 -6.31 1.23 8.95
CA ALA A 47 -5.32 0.84 7.95
C ALA A 47 -4.89 -0.60 8.21
N LYS A 48 -4.63 -1.33 7.14
CA LYS A 48 -4.14 -2.70 7.18
C LYS A 48 -2.95 -2.85 6.26
N LEU A 49 -1.86 -3.41 6.77
CA LEU A 49 -0.67 -3.71 6.00
C LEU A 49 -0.74 -5.18 5.55
N TYR A 50 -0.56 -5.39 4.26
CA TYR A 50 -0.51 -6.73 3.66
C TYR A 50 0.89 -7.00 3.13
N LEU A 51 1.36 -8.22 3.37
CA LEU A 51 2.68 -8.68 2.99
C LEU A 51 2.56 -9.91 2.09
N LEU A 52 3.29 -9.93 0.98
CA LEU A 52 3.58 -11.16 0.26
C LEU A 52 4.93 -11.64 0.77
N VAL A 53 4.97 -12.83 1.33
CA VAL A 53 6.17 -13.38 1.98
C VAL A 53 6.59 -14.70 1.37
N ASP A 54 7.91 -14.92 1.35
CA ASP A 54 8.53 -16.18 1.02
C ASP A 54 9.26 -16.65 2.29
N GLY A 55 8.64 -17.59 3.02
CA GLY A 55 9.09 -17.90 4.37
C GLY A 55 8.98 -16.67 5.27
N ASN A 56 10.10 -16.23 5.82
CA ASN A 56 10.18 -15.04 6.68
C ASN A 56 10.69 -13.80 5.93
N THR A 57 10.80 -13.87 4.61
CA THR A 57 11.30 -12.77 3.79
C THR A 57 10.15 -12.05 3.10
N ILE A 58 10.09 -10.73 3.20
CA ILE A 58 9.11 -9.92 2.50
C ILE A 58 9.48 -9.83 1.02
N VAL A 59 8.57 -10.21 0.16
CA VAL A 59 8.67 -10.05 -1.30
C VAL A 59 8.08 -8.71 -1.73
N SER A 60 6.90 -8.38 -1.20
CA SER A 60 6.18 -7.15 -1.52
C SER A 60 5.28 -6.76 -0.36
N PHE A 61 4.98 -5.47 -0.22
CA PHE A 61 4.03 -5.00 0.79
C PHE A 61 3.19 -3.84 0.25
N VAL A 62 2.01 -3.64 0.84
CA VAL A 62 1.10 -2.55 0.51
C VAL A 62 0.16 -2.30 1.68
N VAL A 63 -0.24 -1.06 1.87
CA VAL A 63 -1.23 -0.67 2.88
C VAL A 63 -2.56 -0.35 2.20
N LEU A 64 -3.65 -0.86 2.77
CA LEU A 64 -5.01 -0.45 2.44
C LEU A 64 -5.52 0.38 3.61
N SER A 65 -5.99 1.60 3.34
CA SER A 65 -6.33 2.54 4.42
C SER A 65 -7.50 3.44 4.07
N ALA A 66 -8.06 4.08 5.09
CA ALA A 66 -9.13 5.05 4.93
C ALA A 66 -8.68 6.29 4.16
N GLN A 67 -7.47 6.77 4.43
CA GLN A 67 -6.87 7.94 3.79
C GLN A 67 -5.40 7.68 3.48
N ASP A 68 -4.88 8.48 2.55
CA ASP A 68 -3.45 8.50 2.22
C ASP A 68 -3.01 9.98 2.14
N CYS A 69 -2.16 10.34 1.17
CA CYS A 69 -1.61 11.70 1.08
C CYS A 69 -2.55 12.73 0.44
N ILE A 70 -3.72 12.34 -0.02
CA ILE A 70 -4.73 13.26 -0.58
C ILE A 70 -5.81 13.51 0.47
N ASN A 71 -6.02 14.78 0.81
CA ASN A 71 -7.00 15.17 1.82
C ASN A 71 -8.39 15.29 1.19
N ASP A 72 -9.03 14.16 0.95
CA ASP A 72 -10.38 14.09 0.39
C ASP A 72 -11.08 12.84 0.94
N GLN A 73 -11.96 13.03 1.92
CA GLN A 73 -12.66 11.93 2.57
C GLN A 73 -13.69 11.23 1.69
N SER A 74 -14.06 11.84 0.56
CA SER A 74 -14.98 11.21 -0.40
C SER A 74 -14.30 10.12 -1.22
N LEU A 75 -12.97 10.12 -1.27
CA LEU A 75 -12.17 9.10 -1.96
C LEU A 75 -11.61 8.13 -0.93
N THR A 76 -12.12 6.91 -0.94
CA THR A 76 -11.70 5.85 0.00
C THR A 76 -12.11 4.49 -0.56
N PRO A 77 -11.41 3.38 -0.29
CA PRO A 77 -10.13 3.31 0.39
C PRO A 77 -8.95 3.59 -0.52
N TRP A 78 -7.77 3.70 0.09
CA TRP A 78 -6.53 3.99 -0.62
C TRP A 78 -5.57 2.82 -0.52
N LEU A 79 -4.81 2.57 -1.61
CA LEU A 79 -3.58 1.81 -1.56
C LEU A 79 -2.41 2.78 -1.41
N GLY A 80 -1.51 2.48 -0.49
CA GLY A 80 -0.31 3.27 -0.28
C GLY A 80 0.86 2.40 0.16
N PHE A 81 2.04 2.97 0.20
CA PHE A 81 3.26 2.28 0.63
C PHE A 81 3.53 0.99 -0.15
N PHE A 82 3.18 0.96 -1.44
CA PHE A 82 3.42 -0.22 -2.27
C PHE A 82 4.88 -0.34 -2.65
N HIS A 83 5.47 -1.50 -2.39
CA HIS A 83 6.86 -1.77 -2.69
C HIS A 83 7.07 -3.26 -2.97
N THR A 84 7.89 -3.56 -3.97
CA THR A 84 8.38 -4.92 -4.22
C THR A 84 9.90 -4.91 -4.09
N ALA A 85 10.45 -5.84 -3.33
CA ALA A 85 11.89 -5.95 -3.13
C ALA A 85 12.60 -6.11 -4.48
N PRO A 86 13.75 -5.42 -4.69
CA PRO A 86 14.41 -5.38 -6.00
C PRO A 86 14.65 -6.75 -6.64
N GLN A 87 15.07 -7.75 -5.85
CA GLN A 87 15.37 -9.09 -6.35
C GLN A 87 14.14 -9.86 -6.79
N TYR A 88 12.95 -9.39 -6.46
CA TYR A 88 11.68 -10.04 -6.84
C TYR A 88 10.90 -9.28 -7.92
N ARG A 89 11.45 -8.18 -8.43
CA ARG A 89 10.78 -7.37 -9.45
C ARG A 89 10.74 -8.09 -10.80
N GLY A 90 9.75 -7.71 -11.65
CA GLY A 90 9.62 -8.25 -12.99
C GLY A 90 8.94 -9.61 -13.09
N LYS A 91 8.37 -10.11 -11.98
CA LYS A 91 7.73 -11.44 -11.91
C LYS A 91 6.25 -11.36 -11.52
N ARG A 92 5.66 -10.17 -11.57
CA ARG A 92 4.24 -9.91 -11.25
C ARG A 92 3.84 -10.20 -9.80
N HIS A 93 4.78 -10.26 -8.89
CA HIS A 93 4.46 -10.47 -7.47
C HIS A 93 3.65 -9.30 -6.90
N GLY A 94 4.01 -8.07 -7.26
CA GLY A 94 3.28 -6.89 -6.83
C GLY A 94 1.84 -6.88 -7.32
N LYS A 95 1.60 -7.29 -8.57
CA LYS A 95 0.24 -7.40 -9.12
C LYS A 95 -0.59 -8.42 -8.33
N LYS A 96 -0.01 -9.56 -8.00
CA LYS A 96 -0.67 -10.59 -7.20
C LYS A 96 -1.11 -10.04 -5.85
N LEU A 97 -0.25 -9.27 -5.19
CA LEU A 97 -0.58 -8.66 -3.90
C LEU A 97 -1.68 -7.61 -4.04
N ILE A 98 -1.58 -6.72 -5.02
CA ILE A 98 -2.59 -5.69 -5.28
C ILE A 98 -3.95 -6.32 -5.60
N ASP A 99 -3.99 -7.33 -6.45
CA ASP A 99 -5.24 -8.02 -6.81
C ASP A 99 -5.90 -8.63 -5.57
N HIS A 100 -5.10 -9.24 -4.68
CA HIS A 100 -5.62 -9.80 -3.43
C HIS A 100 -6.23 -8.71 -2.54
N VAL A 101 -5.54 -7.60 -2.37
CA VAL A 101 -6.01 -6.50 -1.51
C VAL A 101 -7.26 -5.84 -2.09
N CYS A 102 -7.36 -5.73 -3.41
CA CYS A 102 -8.59 -5.26 -4.06
C CYS A 102 -9.76 -6.22 -3.81
N GLU A 103 -9.54 -7.53 -3.80
CA GLU A 103 -10.57 -8.50 -3.43
C GLU A 103 -11.01 -8.33 -1.97
N VAL A 104 -10.07 -8.09 -1.06
CA VAL A 104 -10.40 -7.81 0.36
C VAL A 104 -11.27 -6.56 0.45
N ALA A 105 -10.92 -5.49 -0.24
CA ALA A 105 -11.71 -4.25 -0.26
C ALA A 105 -13.12 -4.49 -0.80
N LYS A 106 -13.25 -5.29 -1.84
CA LYS A 106 -14.54 -5.65 -2.42
C LYS A 106 -15.40 -6.43 -1.42
N GLU A 107 -14.82 -7.38 -0.72
CA GLU A 107 -15.51 -8.16 0.31
C GLU A 107 -16.01 -7.27 1.46
N GLU A 108 -15.31 -6.18 1.75
CA GLU A 108 -15.71 -5.22 2.76
C GLU A 108 -16.77 -4.22 2.27
N GLY A 109 -17.18 -4.32 1.00
CA GLY A 109 -18.26 -3.51 0.43
C GLY A 109 -17.81 -2.29 -0.35
N PHE A 110 -16.51 -2.08 -0.54
CA PHE A 110 -16.01 -1.00 -1.36
C PHE A 110 -16.16 -1.32 -2.85
N LYS A 111 -16.36 -0.28 -3.65
CA LYS A 111 -16.55 -0.42 -5.11
C LYS A 111 -15.41 0.14 -5.92
N THR A 112 -14.54 0.92 -5.32
CA THR A 112 -13.41 1.57 -5.97
C THR A 112 -12.26 1.65 -4.99
N VAL A 113 -11.03 1.48 -5.49
CA VAL A 113 -9.80 1.66 -4.73
C VAL A 113 -8.99 2.75 -5.41
N TYR A 114 -8.40 3.65 -4.62
CA TYR A 114 -7.62 4.79 -5.09
C TYR A 114 -6.15 4.65 -4.74
N LEU A 115 -5.29 5.31 -5.51
CA LEU A 115 -3.88 5.49 -5.15
C LEU A 115 -3.37 6.82 -5.70
N ALA A 116 -2.34 7.36 -5.06
CA ALA A 116 -1.64 8.56 -5.50
C ALA A 116 -0.18 8.21 -5.76
N THR A 117 0.35 8.69 -6.88
CA THR A 117 1.71 8.39 -7.31
C THR A 117 2.23 9.47 -8.27
N ASP A 118 3.54 9.56 -8.43
CA ASP A 118 4.16 10.33 -9.51
C ASP A 118 4.59 9.46 -10.70
N HIS A 119 4.42 8.13 -10.60
CA HIS A 119 4.70 7.22 -11.70
C HIS A 119 3.65 7.31 -12.82
N VAL A 120 4.11 7.16 -14.07
CA VAL A 120 3.26 7.08 -15.24
C VAL A 120 3.47 5.70 -15.90
N GLY A 121 2.38 5.01 -16.21
CA GLY A 121 2.42 3.72 -16.92
C GLY A 121 2.56 2.50 -16.03
N LEU A 122 2.93 2.65 -14.76
CA LEU A 122 3.12 1.51 -13.86
C LEU A 122 1.79 0.92 -13.41
N TYR A 123 0.92 1.75 -12.85
CA TYR A 123 -0.32 1.27 -12.22
C TYR A 123 -1.40 0.92 -13.23
N GLU A 124 -1.31 1.42 -14.45
CA GLU A 124 -2.17 0.98 -15.55
C GLU A 124 -2.02 -0.54 -15.78
N LYS A 125 -0.83 -1.07 -15.58
CA LYS A 125 -0.56 -2.52 -15.68
C LYS A 125 -1.25 -3.33 -14.59
N TYR A 126 -1.67 -2.66 -13.51
CA TYR A 126 -2.35 -3.29 -12.38
C TYR A 126 -3.86 -3.03 -12.40
N GLY A 127 -4.40 -2.55 -13.52
CA GLY A 127 -5.83 -2.33 -13.67
C GLY A 127 -6.34 -0.99 -13.18
N PHE A 128 -5.45 -0.05 -12.88
CA PHE A 128 -5.82 1.30 -12.48
C PHE A 128 -5.91 2.24 -13.67
N ALA A 129 -6.85 3.19 -13.61
CA ALA A 129 -7.01 4.25 -14.59
C ALA A 129 -6.72 5.60 -13.96
N TYR A 130 -6.06 6.48 -14.71
CA TYR A 130 -5.79 7.85 -14.27
C TYR A 130 -7.11 8.61 -14.09
N LEU A 131 -7.27 9.25 -12.96
CA LEU A 131 -8.45 10.06 -12.64
C LEU A 131 -8.16 11.57 -12.81
N GLU A 132 -7.21 12.09 -12.06
CA GLU A 132 -6.86 13.52 -12.04
C GLU A 132 -5.58 13.76 -11.26
N ASN A 133 -5.02 14.95 -11.39
CA ASN A 133 -3.94 15.40 -10.50
C ASN A 133 -4.54 16.13 -9.30
N ARG A 134 -3.92 15.94 -8.14
CA ARG A 134 -4.27 16.63 -6.90
C ARG A 134 -3.00 17.07 -6.18
N ILE A 135 -3.09 18.15 -5.43
CA ILE A 135 -2.00 18.55 -4.54
C ILE A 135 -2.11 17.73 -3.25
N ASP A 136 -1.05 17.05 -2.88
CA ASP A 136 -1.03 16.22 -1.68
C ASP A 136 -0.79 17.04 -0.42
N VAL A 137 -0.81 16.36 0.74
CA VAL A 137 -0.65 17.01 2.05
C VAL A 137 0.74 17.63 2.25
N TYR A 138 1.69 17.28 1.40
CA TYR A 138 3.04 17.86 1.41
C TYR A 138 3.20 19.03 0.44
N GLY A 139 2.12 19.42 -0.26
CA GLY A 139 2.15 20.50 -1.24
C GLY A 139 2.68 20.09 -2.61
N GLU A 140 2.81 18.81 -2.87
CA GLU A 140 3.31 18.28 -4.13
C GLU A 140 2.18 17.83 -5.04
N ASP A 141 2.38 17.98 -6.36
CA ASP A 141 1.44 17.52 -7.36
C ASP A 141 1.53 15.99 -7.50
N SER A 142 0.41 15.31 -7.34
CA SER A 142 0.33 13.85 -7.42
C SER A 142 -0.73 13.43 -8.41
N ARG A 143 -0.47 12.32 -9.11
CA ARG A 143 -1.44 11.69 -10.00
C ARG A 143 -2.31 10.75 -9.18
N VAL A 144 -3.62 10.93 -9.26
CA VAL A 144 -4.59 10.05 -8.60
C VAL A 144 -5.13 9.04 -9.61
N TYR A 145 -5.07 7.79 -9.25
CA TYR A 145 -5.58 6.66 -10.02
C TYR A 145 -6.71 5.97 -9.26
N LYS A 146 -7.58 5.30 -10.01
CA LYS A 146 -8.63 4.47 -9.41
C LYS A 146 -8.71 3.13 -10.12
N ARG A 147 -9.20 2.12 -9.39
CA ARG A 147 -9.57 0.83 -9.93
C ARG A 147 -10.96 0.47 -9.40
N ASP A 148 -11.90 0.22 -10.29
CA ASP A 148 -13.23 -0.27 -9.93
C ASP A 148 -13.14 -1.77 -9.61
N ILE A 149 -13.81 -2.18 -8.55
CA ILE A 149 -13.71 -3.54 -8.03
C ILE A 149 -15.07 -4.22 -7.82
#